data_9023f73175de0d7c4b7bd8358b8f507d
#
_entry.id   9023f73175de0d7c4b7bd8358b8f507d
#
_cell.length_a   1.000
_cell.length_b   1.000
_cell.length_c   1.000
_cell.angle_alpha   90.00
_cell.angle_beta   90.00
_cell.angle_gamma   90.00
#
_symmetry.space_group_name_H-M   'P 1'
#
loop_
_entity.id
_entity.type
_entity.pdbx_description
1 polymer ?
#
loop_
_entity_poly.entity_id
_entity_poly.type
_entity_poly.pdbx_seq_one_letter_code
_entity_poly.pdbx_strand_id
1 'polypeptide(L)'
;MKKVLIIDESRFSQICSALLEEDGHKTEILEDIEILLPKTGDKEFGLVITSYPLCHSLFEKIRNMSLPTIVLTDHLSRFLINFLEGCSNSYCMVKPLDYQKFRSVVKQIVKGDKPNDGMNIL
;
A
#
# COMPACT_ATOMS: atom_id res chain seq x y z
N MET A 1 4.58 17.54 -2.17
CA MET A 1 4.96 16.14 -2.21
C MET A 1 3.92 15.30 -1.46
N LYS A 2 3.39 14.27 -2.10
CA LYS A 2 2.33 13.47 -1.48
C LYS A 2 2.90 12.51 -0.45
N LYS A 3 2.14 12.27 0.61
CA LYS A 3 2.53 11.38 1.69
C LYS A 3 2.19 9.94 1.36
N VAL A 4 2.88 9.01 2.03
CA VAL A 4 2.57 7.58 2.01
C VAL A 4 1.82 7.25 3.31
N LEU A 5 0.64 6.67 3.17
CA LEU A 5 -0.17 6.26 4.30
C LEU A 5 0.08 4.79 4.59
N ILE A 6 0.46 4.46 5.83
CA ILE A 6 0.78 3.08 6.24
C ILE A 6 -0.27 2.62 7.25
N ILE A 7 -0.95 1.52 6.93
CA ILE A 7 -1.97 0.94 7.79
C ILE A 7 -1.60 -0.52 8.03
N ASP A 8 -0.86 -0.80 9.10
CA ASP A 8 -0.38 -2.13 9.41
C ASP A 8 -0.13 -2.23 10.91
N GLU A 9 0.30 -3.40 11.37
CA GLU A 9 0.69 -3.53 12.76
C GLU A 9 1.82 -2.58 13.10
N SER A 10 1.88 -2.15 14.36
CA SER A 10 2.73 -1.05 14.80
C SER A 10 4.21 -1.23 14.47
N ARG A 11 4.75 -2.43 14.75
CA ARG A 11 6.19 -2.69 14.52
C ARG A 11 6.56 -2.57 13.04
N PHE A 12 5.79 -3.21 12.19
CA PHE A 12 6.04 -3.19 10.75
C PHE A 12 5.84 -1.80 10.16
N SER A 13 4.81 -1.10 10.63
CA SER A 13 4.55 0.28 10.18
C SER A 13 5.73 1.20 10.48
N GLN A 14 6.32 1.06 11.66
CA GLN A 14 7.48 1.86 12.04
C GLN A 14 8.69 1.57 11.17
N ILE A 15 8.94 0.29 10.86
CA ILE A 15 10.04 -0.10 9.99
C ILE A 15 9.84 0.48 8.58
N CYS A 16 8.65 0.32 8.03
CA CYS A 16 8.33 0.88 6.71
C CYS A 16 8.49 2.39 6.68
N SER A 17 7.96 3.06 7.70
CA SER A 17 8.05 4.52 7.80
C SER A 17 9.51 4.97 7.81
N ALA A 18 10.34 4.34 8.61
CA ALA A 18 11.75 4.70 8.71
C ALA A 18 12.48 4.54 7.38
N LEU A 19 12.23 3.42 6.68
CA LEU A 19 12.84 3.16 5.38
C LEU A 19 12.43 4.20 4.33
N LEU A 20 11.13 4.52 4.29
CA LEU A 20 10.62 5.43 3.29
C LEU A 20 11.02 6.88 3.58
N GLU A 21 11.10 7.26 4.83
CA GLU A 21 11.59 8.59 5.21
C GLU A 21 13.06 8.76 4.87
N GLU A 22 13.84 7.70 4.99
CA GLU A 22 15.24 7.71 4.55
C GLU A 22 15.36 8.03 3.05
N ASP A 23 14.39 7.58 2.26
CA ASP A 23 14.32 7.86 0.83
C ASP A 23 13.71 9.21 0.48
N GLY A 24 13.35 10.01 1.49
CA GLY A 24 12.77 11.33 1.28
C GLY A 24 11.26 11.39 1.20
N HIS A 25 10.57 10.27 1.42
CA HIS A 25 9.11 10.26 1.45
C HIS A 25 8.59 10.68 2.82
N LYS A 26 7.48 11.40 2.83
CA LYS A 26 6.76 11.67 4.07
C LYS A 26 5.76 10.56 4.30
N THR A 27 5.67 10.08 5.54
CA THR A 27 4.79 8.97 5.89
C THR A 27 3.85 9.36 7.02
N GLU A 28 2.71 8.68 7.06
CA GLU A 28 1.78 8.77 8.18
C GLU A 28 1.29 7.36 8.50
N ILE A 29 1.31 7.00 9.78
CA ILE A 29 0.90 5.69 10.24
C ILE A 29 -0.49 5.80 10.85
N LEU A 30 -1.42 4.96 10.42
CA LEU A 30 -2.74 4.83 11.02
C LEU A 30 -2.88 3.47 11.67
N GLU A 31 -3.31 3.46 12.93
CA GLU A 31 -3.59 2.23 13.65
C GLU A 31 -5.05 1.81 13.51
N ASP A 32 -5.93 2.77 13.23
CA ASP A 32 -7.36 2.53 13.14
C ASP A 32 -7.85 2.74 11.71
N ILE A 33 -8.40 1.67 11.16
CA ILE A 33 -8.92 1.59 9.81
C ILE A 33 -10.11 2.55 9.59
N GLU A 34 -10.91 2.80 10.63
CA GLU A 34 -12.10 3.64 10.51
C GLU A 34 -11.76 5.10 10.25
N ILE A 35 -10.54 5.51 10.59
CA ILE A 35 -10.06 6.87 10.35
C ILE A 35 -9.65 7.08 8.89
N LEU A 36 -9.60 6.00 8.11
CA LEU A 36 -9.11 6.05 6.73
C LEU A 36 -9.96 6.95 5.82
N LEU A 37 -11.30 6.88 5.95
CA LEU A 37 -12.21 7.59 5.05
C LEU A 37 -11.98 9.11 4.99
N PRO A 38 -11.91 9.81 6.13
CA PRO A 38 -11.63 11.25 6.08
C PRO A 38 -10.29 11.58 5.44
N LYS A 39 -9.29 10.72 5.65
CA LYS A 39 -7.94 10.97 5.15
C LYS A 39 -7.78 10.63 3.68
N THR A 40 -8.52 9.66 3.16
CA THR A 40 -8.43 9.30 1.73
C THR A 40 -9.07 10.33 0.81
N GLY A 41 -9.95 11.18 1.34
CA GLY A 41 -10.46 12.32 0.60
C GLY A 41 -9.46 13.47 0.53
N ASP A 42 -8.36 13.37 1.27
CA ASP A 42 -7.32 14.38 1.32
C ASP A 42 -6.32 14.12 0.20
N LYS A 43 -6.07 15.13 -0.62
CA LYS A 43 -5.12 15.02 -1.73
C LYS A 43 -3.67 14.94 -1.29
N GLU A 44 -3.42 14.89 0.02
CA GLU A 44 -2.07 14.78 0.57
C GLU A 44 -1.42 13.41 0.33
N PHE A 45 -2.22 12.36 0.14
CA PHE A 45 -1.70 11.01 0.03
C PHE A 45 -1.56 10.57 -1.42
N GLY A 46 -0.44 9.92 -1.72
CA GLY A 46 -0.17 9.37 -3.04
C GLY A 46 -0.09 7.85 -3.08
N LEU A 47 -0.12 7.20 -1.91
CA LEU A 47 0.03 5.75 -1.82
C LEU A 47 -0.47 5.28 -0.47
N VAL A 48 -1.14 4.12 -0.45
CA VAL A 48 -1.54 3.42 0.77
C VAL A 48 -0.79 2.09 0.82
N ILE A 49 -0.20 1.77 1.97
CA ILE A 49 0.47 0.48 2.21
C ILE A 49 -0.26 -0.21 3.35
N THR A 50 -0.72 -1.43 3.12
CA THR A 50 -1.43 -2.21 4.13
C THR A 50 -1.11 -3.69 3.95
N SER A 51 -1.60 -4.55 4.86
CA SER A 51 -1.36 -6.00 4.83
C SER A 51 -2.66 -6.78 4.80
N TYR A 52 -2.65 -7.93 4.14
CA TYR A 52 -3.71 -8.92 4.20
C TYR A 52 -3.32 -9.98 5.25
N PRO A 53 -4.20 -10.44 6.13
CA PRO A 53 -5.66 -10.18 6.13
C PRO A 53 -6.13 -8.94 6.90
N LEU A 54 -5.22 -8.12 7.45
CA LEU A 54 -5.58 -6.93 8.21
C LEU A 54 -6.50 -6.00 7.42
N CYS A 55 -6.25 -5.84 6.12
CA CYS A 55 -7.02 -4.95 5.27
C CYS A 55 -8.31 -5.56 4.73
N HIS A 56 -8.68 -6.77 5.17
CA HIS A 56 -9.86 -7.48 4.62
C HIS A 56 -11.13 -6.63 4.68
N SER A 57 -11.35 -5.97 5.81
CA SER A 57 -12.53 -5.11 6.00
C SER A 57 -12.45 -3.81 5.19
N LEU A 58 -11.29 -3.50 4.62
CA LEU A 58 -11.07 -2.29 3.83
C LEU A 58 -11.19 -2.51 2.34
N PHE A 59 -11.34 -3.75 1.87
CA PHE A 59 -11.26 -4.04 0.44
C PHE A 59 -12.23 -3.22 -0.40
N GLU A 60 -13.46 -3.05 0.06
CA GLU A 60 -14.42 -2.24 -0.68
C GLU A 60 -14.02 -0.76 -0.72
N LYS A 61 -13.50 -0.27 0.41
CA LYS A 61 -13.03 1.12 0.48
C LYS A 61 -11.84 1.34 -0.42
N ILE A 62 -10.90 0.39 -0.42
CA ILE A 62 -9.72 0.44 -1.30
C ILE A 62 -10.14 0.42 -2.76
N ARG A 63 -11.10 -0.44 -3.11
CA ARG A 63 -11.59 -0.56 -4.48
C ARG A 63 -12.19 0.75 -4.98
N ASN A 64 -12.84 1.49 -4.09
CA ASN A 64 -13.48 2.76 -4.43
C ASN A 64 -12.53 3.97 -4.36
N MET A 65 -11.32 3.76 -3.85
CA MET A 65 -10.32 4.82 -3.79
C MET A 65 -9.56 4.91 -5.11
N SER A 66 -9.23 6.12 -5.52
CA SER A 66 -8.37 6.33 -6.67
C SER A 66 -6.88 6.26 -6.32
N LEU A 67 -6.55 6.05 -5.04
CA LEU A 67 -5.17 5.99 -4.57
C LEU A 67 -4.53 4.65 -4.89
N PRO A 68 -3.28 4.64 -5.39
CA PRO A 68 -2.52 3.40 -5.49
C PRO A 68 -2.35 2.75 -4.11
N THR A 69 -2.40 1.43 -4.08
CA THR A 69 -2.32 0.66 -2.84
C THR A 69 -1.36 -0.50 -3.01
N ILE A 70 -0.46 -0.70 -2.04
CA ILE A 70 0.37 -1.89 -1.95
C ILE A 70 -0.18 -2.76 -0.82
N VAL A 71 -0.56 -3.99 -1.15
CA VAL A 71 -1.04 -4.97 -0.19
C VAL A 71 0.07 -5.99 0.05
N LEU A 72 0.49 -6.12 1.31
CA LEU A 72 1.54 -7.06 1.71
C LEU A 72 0.88 -8.31 2.26
N THR A 73 1.39 -9.48 1.90
CA THR A 73 0.80 -10.75 2.34
C THR A 73 1.88 -11.80 2.58
N ASP A 74 1.61 -12.73 3.50
CA ASP A 74 2.49 -13.87 3.74
C ASP A 74 2.38 -14.90 2.62
N HIS A 75 1.21 -15.01 2.01
CA HIS A 75 0.98 -15.94 0.90
C HIS A 75 -0.19 -15.44 0.06
N LEU A 76 -0.20 -15.85 -1.21
CA LEU A 76 -1.28 -15.48 -2.12
C LEU A 76 -2.48 -16.40 -1.93
N SER A 77 -3.64 -15.82 -1.63
CA SER A 77 -4.90 -16.54 -1.56
C SER A 77 -5.72 -16.28 -2.82
N ARG A 78 -6.67 -17.18 -3.10
CA ARG A 78 -7.59 -17.00 -4.23
C ARG A 78 -8.39 -15.70 -4.07
N PHE A 79 -8.82 -15.42 -2.85
CA PHE A 79 -9.59 -14.21 -2.56
C PHE A 79 -8.77 -12.95 -2.90
N LEU A 80 -7.50 -12.93 -2.47
CA LEU A 80 -6.62 -11.78 -2.71
C LEU A 80 -6.35 -11.60 -4.21
N ILE A 81 -6.08 -12.70 -4.92
CA ILE A 81 -5.87 -12.66 -6.36
C ILE A 81 -7.09 -12.10 -7.08
N ASN A 82 -8.27 -12.57 -6.72
CA ASN A 82 -9.51 -12.08 -7.33
C ASN A 82 -9.73 -10.61 -7.05
N PHE A 83 -9.41 -10.17 -5.84
CA PHE A 83 -9.52 -8.76 -5.48
C PHE A 83 -8.58 -7.91 -6.35
N LEU A 84 -7.32 -8.34 -6.50
CA LEU A 84 -6.32 -7.60 -7.27
C LEU A 84 -6.69 -7.49 -8.75
N GLU A 85 -7.28 -8.54 -9.31
CA GLU A 85 -7.74 -8.52 -10.70
C GLU A 85 -8.82 -7.48 -10.95
N GLY A 86 -9.60 -7.15 -9.92
CA GLY A 86 -10.64 -6.14 -10.02
C GLY A 86 -10.17 -4.72 -9.72
N CYS A 87 -8.89 -4.53 -9.37
CA CYS A 87 -8.36 -3.23 -8.92
C CYS A 87 -7.11 -2.87 -9.71
N SER A 88 -7.23 -1.91 -10.62
CA SER A 88 -6.10 -1.52 -11.49
C SER A 88 -4.98 -0.79 -10.75
N ASN A 89 -5.26 -0.21 -9.58
CA ASN A 89 -4.29 0.56 -8.81
C ASN A 89 -3.77 -0.18 -7.57
N SER A 90 -4.03 -1.47 -7.45
CA SER A 90 -3.59 -2.26 -6.31
C SER A 90 -2.50 -3.22 -6.71
N TYR A 91 -1.46 -3.26 -5.91
CA TYR A 91 -0.29 -4.11 -6.13
C TYR A 91 -0.08 -4.98 -4.91
N CYS A 92 0.44 -6.19 -5.12
CA CYS A 92 0.69 -7.14 -4.04
C CYS A 92 2.18 -7.48 -3.98
N MET A 93 2.73 -7.51 -2.77
CA MET A 93 4.07 -8.00 -2.52
C MET A 93 4.01 -9.07 -1.44
N VAL A 94 4.72 -10.17 -1.65
CA VAL A 94 4.71 -11.31 -0.74
C VAL A 94 5.86 -11.18 0.27
N LYS A 95 5.56 -11.44 1.53
CA LYS A 95 6.58 -11.46 2.59
C LYS A 95 7.33 -12.80 2.56
N PRO A 96 8.61 -12.84 2.95
CA PRO A 96 9.41 -11.72 3.44
C PRO A 96 9.74 -10.72 2.35
N LEU A 97 9.71 -9.43 2.67
CA LEU A 97 9.94 -8.39 1.70
C LEU A 97 11.40 -8.27 1.31
N ASP A 98 11.64 -8.13 0.02
CA ASP A 98 12.89 -7.57 -0.48
C ASP A 98 12.78 -6.05 -0.33
N TYR A 99 13.45 -5.50 0.68
CA TYR A 99 13.30 -4.09 1.00
C TYR A 99 13.82 -3.17 -0.11
N GLN A 100 14.83 -3.59 -0.86
CA GLN A 100 15.29 -2.80 -2.01
C GLN A 100 14.23 -2.72 -3.09
N LYS A 101 13.60 -3.84 -3.39
CA LYS A 101 12.51 -3.88 -4.35
C LYS A 101 11.31 -3.08 -3.86
N PHE A 102 10.97 -3.20 -2.59
CA PHE A 102 9.88 -2.45 -1.98
C PHE A 102 10.11 -0.94 -2.11
N ARG A 103 11.29 -0.47 -1.75
CA ARG A 103 11.63 0.95 -1.85
C ARG A 103 11.57 1.45 -3.30
N SER A 104 12.04 0.62 -4.25
CA SER A 104 11.97 0.95 -5.68
C SER A 104 10.53 1.05 -6.17
N VAL A 105 9.67 0.11 -5.77
CA VAL A 105 8.25 0.11 -6.15
C VAL A 105 7.55 1.35 -5.60
N VAL A 106 7.78 1.68 -4.33
CA VAL A 106 7.19 2.89 -3.73
C VAL A 106 7.62 4.14 -4.50
N LYS A 107 8.89 4.23 -4.83
CA LYS A 107 9.42 5.38 -5.58
C LYS A 107 8.75 5.52 -6.94
N GLN A 108 8.56 4.41 -7.65
CA GLN A 108 7.89 4.43 -8.94
C GLN A 108 6.44 4.89 -8.83
N ILE A 109 5.71 4.34 -7.87
CA ILE A 109 4.29 4.68 -7.69
C ILE A 109 4.12 6.14 -7.29
N VAL A 110 4.94 6.64 -6.39
CA VAL A 110 4.88 8.03 -5.94
C VAL A 110 5.15 9.00 -7.09
N LYS A 111 5.99 8.61 -8.04
CA LYS A 111 6.24 9.40 -9.25
C LYS A 111 5.12 9.32 -10.27
N GLY A 112 4.15 8.45 -10.09
CA GLY A 112 3.08 8.23 -11.04
C GLY A 112 3.36 7.14 -12.07
N ASP A 113 4.48 6.44 -11.96
CA ASP A 113 4.81 5.33 -12.85
C ASP A 113 4.14 4.04 -12.37
N LYS A 114 3.86 3.15 -13.31
CA LYS A 114 3.36 1.81 -12.96
C LYS A 114 4.56 0.87 -12.81
N PRO A 115 4.68 0.16 -11.68
CA PRO A 115 5.85 -0.69 -11.43
C PRO A 115 5.93 -1.91 -12.32
N ASN A 116 4.78 -2.37 -12.87
CA ASN A 116 4.75 -3.48 -13.81
C ASN A 116 3.64 -3.29 -14.83
N ASP A 117 3.90 -3.72 -16.08
CA ASP A 117 2.93 -3.58 -17.17
C ASP A 117 1.79 -4.59 -17.00
N GLY A 118 0.69 -4.13 -16.39
CA GLY A 118 -0.53 -4.91 -16.28
C GLY A 118 -0.51 -6.02 -15.23
N MET A 119 0.56 -6.15 -14.45
CA MET A 119 0.65 -7.15 -13.38
C MET A 119 0.48 -6.50 -12.01
N ASN A 120 -0.42 -7.07 -11.20
CA ASN A 120 -0.69 -6.59 -9.85
C ASN A 120 0.17 -7.26 -8.79
N ILE A 121 0.86 -8.35 -9.13
CA ILE A 121 1.73 -9.09 -8.20
C ILE A 121 3.18 -8.80 -8.55
N LEU A 122 3.90 -8.32 -7.57
CA LEU A 122 5.28 -7.87 -7.76
C LEU A 122 6.29 -8.80 -7.07
#